data_2c41496b9c6379423353148ae8dd9726
#
_entry.id   2c41496b9c6379423353148ae8dd9726
#
_cell.length_a   1.000
_cell.length_b   1.000
_cell.length_c   1.000
_cell.angle_alpha   90.00
_cell.angle_beta   90.00
_cell.angle_gamma   90.00
#
_symmetry.space_group_name_H-M   'P 1'
#
loop_
_entity.id
_entity.type
_entity.pdbx_description
1 polymer ?
#
loop_
_entity_poly.entity_id
_entity_poly.type
_entity_poly.pdbx_seq_one_letter_code
_entity_poly.pdbx_strand_id
1 'polypeptide(L)'
;MRRERVMSVHHARKNMKDKNRFSVLLKHLTSMANLKNYALAKSLQYDESYISKWISGKLLPSDKNHELILQAISECIVQSLTPETIPVFLKEYQVRDITDLQAAVYEHLESEYNYVKELQTSTGSEVASKIFYYPELTLDQFIFKMKHPSLRKVDSVNCHAMVDILNIDTNYQMLITEMNGLHNDRKLILPGVHFSLMLDLEHTDLSNSKIAVFLIDLLSNLANIDFNLYYGTQAEKKLIFSVKDIYSISGMLMDQNHCLSVTTIEDETLSSELYHKLKSLCNK
;
A
#
# COMPACT_ATOMS: atom_id res chain seq x y z
N MET A 1 5.06 29.66 27.40
CA MET A 1 4.35 30.17 26.20
C MET A 1 5.08 30.00 24.85
N ARG A 2 6.43 30.07 24.76
CA ARG A 2 7.13 29.92 23.44
C ARG A 2 7.28 28.47 22.95
N ARG A 3 7.33 27.46 23.82
CA ARG A 3 7.48 26.04 23.46
C ARG A 3 6.20 25.39 22.93
N GLU A 4 5.03 25.78 23.41
CA GLU A 4 3.74 25.23 22.94
C GLU A 4 3.38 25.72 21.53
N ARG A 5 3.74 26.96 21.17
CA ARG A 5 3.53 27.47 19.80
C ARG A 5 4.40 26.75 18.74
N VAL A 6 5.61 26.33 19.10
CA VAL A 6 6.52 25.62 18.17
C VAL A 6 6.04 24.19 17.94
N MET A 7 5.52 23.52 18.96
CA MET A 7 4.93 22.17 18.85
C MET A 7 3.65 22.18 18.00
N SER A 8 2.77 23.16 18.21
CA SER A 8 1.54 23.32 17.41
C SER A 8 1.82 23.57 15.93
N VAL A 9 2.84 24.37 15.60
CA VAL A 9 3.22 24.66 14.19
C VAL A 9 3.89 23.44 13.53
N HIS A 10 4.64 22.62 14.28
CA HIS A 10 5.24 21.38 13.77
C HIS A 10 4.17 20.30 13.54
N HIS A 11 3.20 20.17 14.43
CA HIS A 11 2.04 19.27 14.25
C HIS A 11 1.16 19.71 13.08
N ALA A 12 0.87 21.00 12.95
CA ALA A 12 0.11 21.55 11.84
C ALA A 12 0.85 21.39 10.49
N ARG A 13 2.19 21.52 10.47
CA ARG A 13 3.00 21.28 9.26
C ARG A 13 3.11 19.80 8.90
N LYS A 14 3.16 18.88 9.89
CA LYS A 14 3.12 17.44 9.67
C LYS A 14 1.76 17.04 9.09
N ASN A 15 0.66 17.49 9.69
CA ASN A 15 -0.71 17.25 9.18
C ASN A 15 -0.99 17.85 7.79
N MET A 16 -0.36 18.98 7.43
CA MET A 16 -0.50 19.54 6.07
C MET A 16 0.27 18.76 5.02
N LYS A 17 1.41 18.13 5.36
CA LYS A 17 2.14 17.26 4.44
C LYS A 17 1.39 15.95 4.17
N ASP A 18 0.73 15.38 5.16
CA ASP A 18 -0.03 14.15 5.02
C ASP A 18 -1.33 14.36 4.24
N LYS A 19 -1.90 15.57 4.24
CA LYS A 19 -3.17 15.89 3.57
C LYS A 19 -3.09 16.00 2.04
N ASN A 20 -1.90 16.05 1.44
CA ASN A 20 -1.78 16.15 -0.01
C ASN A 20 -0.65 15.29 -0.58
N ARG A 21 -0.76 13.99 -0.30
CA ARG A 21 0.19 12.97 -0.76
C ARG A 21 0.30 12.93 -2.28
N PHE A 22 -0.79 13.12 -3.01
CA PHE A 22 -0.80 13.20 -4.47
C PHE A 22 0.14 14.30 -4.99
N SER A 23 0.08 15.51 -4.42
CA SER A 23 0.96 16.60 -4.85
C SER A 23 2.43 16.34 -4.53
N VAL A 24 2.71 15.69 -3.40
CA VAL A 24 4.08 15.31 -3.03
C VAL A 24 4.63 14.29 -4.01
N LEU A 25 3.84 13.27 -4.36
CA LEU A 25 4.21 12.26 -5.35
C LEU A 25 4.42 12.89 -6.73
N LEU A 26 3.46 13.66 -7.22
CA LEU A 26 3.55 14.30 -8.53
C LEU A 26 4.79 15.21 -8.64
N LYS A 27 5.07 15.99 -7.60
CA LYS A 27 6.27 16.81 -7.51
C LYS A 27 7.55 15.97 -7.54
N HIS A 28 7.58 14.86 -6.82
CA HIS A 28 8.70 13.95 -6.79
C HIS A 28 8.98 13.34 -8.17
N LEU A 29 7.95 12.78 -8.81
CA LEU A 29 8.05 12.15 -10.12
C LEU A 29 8.48 13.12 -11.21
N THR A 30 7.88 14.32 -11.26
CA THR A 30 8.26 15.34 -12.23
C THR A 30 9.69 15.85 -12.02
N SER A 31 10.15 15.94 -10.76
CA SER A 31 11.51 16.31 -10.42
C SER A 31 12.53 15.25 -10.85
N MET A 32 12.25 13.96 -10.56
CA MET A 32 13.12 12.84 -10.96
C MET A 32 13.21 12.69 -12.47
N ALA A 33 12.10 12.85 -13.17
CA ALA A 33 12.04 12.80 -14.63
C ALA A 33 12.59 14.09 -15.31
N ASN A 34 13.02 15.09 -14.53
CA ASN A 34 13.38 16.43 -15.01
C ASN A 34 12.31 17.06 -15.93
N LEU A 35 11.05 16.74 -15.68
CA LEU A 35 9.89 17.18 -16.48
C LEU A 35 9.42 18.54 -16.01
N LYS A 36 9.46 19.54 -16.90
CA LYS A 36 8.98 20.89 -16.60
C LYS A 36 7.47 20.98 -16.63
N ASN A 37 6.88 21.84 -15.79
CA ASN A 37 5.42 22.03 -15.71
C ASN A 37 4.79 22.38 -17.07
N TYR A 38 5.43 23.24 -17.86
CA TYR A 38 4.93 23.61 -19.18
C TYR A 38 4.91 22.44 -20.16
N ALA A 39 5.87 21.51 -20.07
CA ALA A 39 5.93 20.32 -20.92
C ALA A 39 4.82 19.34 -20.56
N LEU A 40 4.60 19.10 -19.26
CA LEU A 40 3.47 18.32 -18.77
C LEU A 40 2.13 18.96 -19.16
N ALA A 41 1.98 20.26 -18.99
CA ALA A 41 0.78 21.00 -19.37
C ALA A 41 0.46 20.85 -20.87
N LYS A 42 1.48 21.01 -21.72
CA LYS A 42 1.36 20.84 -23.18
C LYS A 42 0.94 19.41 -23.55
N SER A 43 1.53 18.39 -22.94
CA SER A 43 1.19 17.00 -23.19
C SER A 43 -0.26 16.68 -22.79
N LEU A 44 -0.71 17.21 -21.67
CA LEU A 44 -2.06 17.00 -21.15
C LEU A 44 -3.12 17.93 -21.78
N GLN A 45 -2.72 18.89 -22.61
CA GLN A 45 -3.58 19.95 -23.17
C GLN A 45 -4.29 20.78 -22.07
N TYR A 46 -3.58 21.01 -20.96
CA TYR A 46 -4.02 21.85 -19.85
C TYR A 46 -3.22 23.15 -19.78
N ASP A 47 -3.81 24.18 -19.17
CA ASP A 47 -3.06 25.38 -18.80
C ASP A 47 -2.05 25.06 -17.70
N GLU A 48 -0.85 25.65 -17.79
CA GLU A 48 0.24 25.42 -16.83
C GLU A 48 -0.16 25.76 -15.38
N SER A 49 -1.11 26.68 -15.22
CA SER A 49 -1.64 27.04 -13.90
C SER A 49 -2.35 25.87 -13.19
N TYR A 50 -2.99 24.95 -13.95
CA TYR A 50 -3.58 23.74 -13.36
C TYR A 50 -2.50 22.78 -12.86
N ILE A 51 -1.47 22.55 -13.68
CA ILE A 51 -0.34 21.69 -13.27
C ILE A 51 0.33 22.25 -12.02
N SER A 52 0.56 23.54 -11.98
CA SER A 52 1.13 24.23 -10.81
C SER A 52 0.25 24.10 -9.57
N LYS A 53 -1.08 24.13 -9.72
CA LYS A 53 -2.03 23.91 -8.62
C LYS A 53 -2.02 22.45 -8.14
N TRP A 54 -1.91 21.47 -9.05
CA TRP A 54 -1.80 20.06 -8.68
C TRP A 54 -0.49 19.77 -7.93
N ILE A 55 0.65 20.25 -8.45
CA ILE A 55 1.97 20.09 -7.82
C ILE A 55 2.05 20.83 -6.47
N SER A 56 1.38 21.98 -6.33
CA SER A 56 1.34 22.71 -5.06
C SER A 56 0.30 22.19 -4.07
N GLY A 57 -0.54 21.23 -4.48
CA GLY A 57 -1.60 20.66 -3.66
C GLY A 57 -2.80 21.56 -3.43
N LYS A 58 -2.93 22.63 -4.18
CA LYS A 58 -4.09 23.55 -4.10
C LYS A 58 -5.32 23.01 -4.81
N LEU A 59 -5.14 22.10 -5.75
CA LEU A 59 -6.20 21.48 -6.54
C LEU A 59 -5.83 20.03 -6.85
N LEU A 60 -6.84 19.17 -7.01
CA LEU A 60 -6.71 17.84 -7.58
C LEU A 60 -7.22 17.82 -9.03
N PRO A 61 -6.81 16.82 -9.85
CA PRO A 61 -7.49 16.53 -11.10
C PRO A 61 -9.00 16.36 -10.91
N SER A 62 -9.79 16.71 -11.92
CA SER A 62 -11.26 16.64 -11.89
C SER A 62 -11.73 15.19 -11.74
N ASP A 63 -12.72 14.94 -10.87
CA ASP A 63 -13.30 13.61 -10.64
C ASP A 63 -13.83 12.92 -11.89
N LYS A 64 -14.34 13.70 -12.84
CA LYS A 64 -14.91 13.15 -14.08
C LYS A 64 -13.87 12.54 -15.02
N ASN A 65 -12.64 13.04 -14.97
CA ASN A 65 -11.59 12.70 -15.93
C ASN A 65 -10.29 12.28 -15.23
N HIS A 66 -10.31 12.03 -13.92
CA HIS A 66 -9.07 11.77 -13.18
C HIS A 66 -8.28 10.58 -13.75
N GLU A 67 -8.95 9.47 -14.07
CA GLU A 67 -8.29 8.29 -14.64
C GLU A 67 -7.51 8.62 -15.93
N LEU A 68 -8.16 9.30 -16.88
CA LEU A 68 -7.52 9.72 -18.12
C LEU A 68 -6.35 10.69 -17.88
N ILE A 69 -6.52 11.60 -16.92
CA ILE A 69 -5.47 12.58 -16.57
C ILE A 69 -4.29 11.84 -15.91
N LEU A 70 -4.54 10.92 -14.97
CA LEU A 70 -3.49 10.17 -14.28
C LEU A 70 -2.75 9.24 -15.24
N GLN A 71 -3.47 8.61 -16.16
CA GLN A 71 -2.88 7.80 -17.22
C GLN A 71 -1.97 8.65 -18.13
N ALA A 72 -2.44 9.81 -18.57
CA ALA A 72 -1.65 10.71 -19.41
C ALA A 72 -0.44 11.30 -18.65
N ILE A 73 -0.57 11.55 -17.33
CA ILE A 73 0.57 11.97 -16.49
C ILE A 73 1.61 10.85 -16.43
N SER A 74 1.22 9.60 -16.15
CA SER A 74 2.14 8.47 -16.08
C SER A 74 2.87 8.25 -17.40
N GLU A 75 2.15 8.30 -18.50
CA GLU A 75 2.72 8.19 -19.85
C GLU A 75 3.72 9.32 -20.14
N CYS A 76 3.37 10.57 -19.85
CA CYS A 76 4.25 11.72 -20.05
C CYS A 76 5.52 11.61 -19.21
N ILE A 77 5.41 11.17 -17.95
CA ILE A 77 6.57 10.94 -17.07
C ILE A 77 7.49 9.89 -17.69
N VAL A 78 6.96 8.73 -18.07
CA VAL A 78 7.76 7.62 -18.61
C VAL A 78 8.40 7.98 -19.95
N GLN A 79 7.69 8.68 -20.83
CA GLN A 79 8.23 9.17 -22.10
C GLN A 79 9.32 10.23 -21.94
N SER A 80 9.34 10.95 -20.83
CA SER A 80 10.36 11.98 -20.54
C SER A 80 11.65 11.42 -19.93
N LEU A 81 11.68 10.12 -19.58
CA LEU A 81 12.84 9.51 -18.97
C LEU A 81 14.01 9.39 -19.94
N THR A 82 15.19 9.69 -19.43
CA THR A 82 16.46 9.51 -20.14
C THR A 82 17.09 8.16 -19.83
N PRO A 83 18.07 7.70 -20.64
CA PRO A 83 18.81 6.46 -20.33
C PRO A 83 19.41 6.41 -18.92
N GLU A 84 19.73 7.58 -18.34
CA GLU A 84 20.27 7.70 -16.99
C GLU A 84 19.21 7.59 -15.91
N THR A 85 17.98 8.11 -16.18
CA THR A 85 16.89 8.11 -15.19
C THR A 85 16.05 6.84 -15.21
N ILE A 86 15.97 6.14 -16.35
CA ILE A 86 15.24 4.87 -16.46
C ILE A 86 15.66 3.86 -15.36
N PRO A 87 16.95 3.54 -15.15
CA PRO A 87 17.34 2.58 -14.12
C PRO A 87 16.94 3.00 -12.70
N VAL A 88 16.92 4.33 -12.45
CA VAL A 88 16.51 4.86 -11.14
C VAL A 88 15.03 4.61 -10.91
N PHE A 89 14.17 4.90 -11.91
CA PHE A 89 12.74 4.65 -11.84
C PHE A 89 12.42 3.15 -11.76
N LEU A 90 13.05 2.32 -12.60
CA LEU A 90 12.87 0.87 -12.54
C LEU A 90 13.22 0.31 -11.16
N LYS A 91 14.28 0.84 -10.54
CA LYS A 91 14.67 0.45 -9.19
C LYS A 91 13.69 0.95 -8.14
N GLU A 92 13.22 2.19 -8.22
CA GLU A 92 12.28 2.76 -7.25
C GLU A 92 10.93 2.04 -7.29
N TYR A 93 10.43 1.77 -8.50
CA TYR A 93 9.16 1.05 -8.71
C TYR A 93 9.31 -0.46 -8.71
N GLN A 94 10.54 -0.98 -8.72
CA GLN A 94 10.86 -2.40 -8.70
C GLN A 94 10.20 -3.18 -9.83
N VAL A 95 10.22 -2.60 -11.02
CA VAL A 95 9.66 -3.16 -12.24
C VAL A 95 10.77 -3.51 -13.24
N ARG A 96 10.50 -4.44 -14.16
CA ARG A 96 11.51 -5.01 -15.06
C ARG A 96 11.74 -4.16 -16.30
N ASP A 97 10.69 -3.56 -16.78
CA ASP A 97 10.71 -2.82 -18.03
C ASP A 97 9.88 -1.53 -17.96
N ILE A 98 9.91 -0.79 -19.05
CA ILE A 98 9.25 0.51 -19.16
C ILE A 98 7.72 0.35 -19.21
N THR A 99 7.21 -0.76 -19.74
CA THR A 99 5.75 -1.00 -19.81
C THR A 99 5.19 -1.22 -18.41
N ASP A 100 5.84 -2.08 -17.62
CA ASP A 100 5.49 -2.30 -16.23
C ASP A 100 5.66 -1.01 -15.40
N LEU A 101 6.65 -0.18 -15.74
CA LEU A 101 6.89 1.09 -15.06
C LEU A 101 5.73 2.06 -15.25
N GLN A 102 5.18 2.17 -16.46
CA GLN A 102 4.05 3.06 -16.74
C GLN A 102 2.83 2.67 -15.91
N ALA A 103 2.51 1.36 -15.86
CA ALA A 103 1.41 0.85 -15.04
C ALA A 103 1.64 1.13 -13.55
N ALA A 104 2.86 0.87 -13.04
CA ALA A 104 3.20 1.10 -11.64
C ALA A 104 3.16 2.59 -11.23
N VAL A 105 3.55 3.49 -12.12
CA VAL A 105 3.45 4.94 -11.90
C VAL A 105 1.99 5.39 -11.88
N TYR A 106 1.17 4.87 -12.82
CA TYR A 106 -0.27 5.13 -12.85
C TYR A 106 -0.95 4.69 -11.55
N GLU A 107 -0.77 3.42 -11.16
CA GLU A 107 -1.32 2.86 -9.92
C GLU A 107 -0.92 3.67 -8.67
N HIS A 108 0.32 4.14 -8.62
CA HIS A 108 0.79 4.96 -7.51
C HIS A 108 0.11 6.34 -7.48
N LEU A 109 -0.02 7.00 -8.65
CA LEU A 109 -0.72 8.28 -8.77
C LEU A 109 -2.20 8.14 -8.39
N GLU A 110 -2.87 7.10 -8.86
CA GLU A 110 -4.27 6.81 -8.58
C GLU A 110 -4.52 6.58 -7.09
N SER A 111 -3.65 5.83 -6.46
CA SER A 111 -3.74 5.61 -5.01
C SER A 111 -3.63 6.88 -4.21
N GLU A 112 -2.63 7.69 -4.49
CA GLU A 112 -2.44 8.92 -3.75
C GLU A 112 -3.56 9.93 -4.05
N TYR A 113 -4.12 9.91 -5.26
CA TYR A 113 -5.29 10.69 -5.61
C TYR A 113 -6.52 10.25 -4.78
N ASN A 114 -6.83 8.95 -4.77
CA ASN A 114 -7.97 8.40 -4.05
C ASN A 114 -7.84 8.65 -2.54
N TYR A 115 -6.63 8.50 -1.98
CA TYR A 115 -6.35 8.83 -0.58
C TYR A 115 -6.72 10.28 -0.25
N VAL A 116 -6.28 11.24 -1.06
CA VAL A 116 -6.58 12.66 -0.82
C VAL A 116 -8.06 12.97 -1.01
N LYS A 117 -8.74 12.30 -1.95
CA LYS A 117 -10.18 12.44 -2.18
C LYS A 117 -10.99 11.93 -0.98
N GLU A 118 -10.66 10.76 -0.46
CA GLU A 118 -11.31 10.19 0.72
C GLU A 118 -11.16 11.12 1.93
N LEU A 119 -9.98 11.71 2.12
CA LEU A 119 -9.76 12.71 3.17
C LEU A 119 -10.63 13.97 2.98
N GLN A 120 -10.87 14.42 1.75
CA GLN A 120 -11.70 15.59 1.46
C GLN A 120 -13.20 15.33 1.66
N THR A 121 -13.65 14.11 1.36
CA THR A 121 -15.06 13.72 1.52
C THR A 121 -15.44 13.37 2.96
N SER A 122 -14.44 13.01 3.78
CA SER A 122 -14.62 12.61 5.19
C SER A 122 -14.76 13.81 6.17
N THR A 123 -15.05 15.01 5.69
CA THR A 123 -15.18 16.24 6.51
C THR A 123 -16.39 16.21 7.43
N GLY A 124 -16.33 15.42 8.50
CA GLY A 124 -17.36 15.31 9.54
C GLY A 124 -16.85 15.15 10.97
N SER A 125 -15.61 14.73 11.20
CA SER A 125 -14.99 14.75 12.54
C SER A 125 -13.45 14.77 12.45
N GLU A 126 -12.83 15.60 13.25
CA GLU A 126 -11.36 15.82 13.26
C GLU A 126 -10.53 14.58 13.67
N VAL A 127 -11.13 13.46 14.01
CA VAL A 127 -10.47 12.22 14.47
C VAL A 127 -10.48 11.12 13.40
N ALA A 128 -11.29 11.23 12.35
CA ALA A 128 -11.56 10.13 11.41
C ALA A 128 -10.62 10.06 10.19
N SER A 129 -9.55 10.83 10.12
CA SER A 129 -8.81 11.05 8.88
C SER A 129 -7.84 9.94 8.46
N LYS A 130 -7.84 8.78 9.13
CA LYS A 130 -6.88 7.70 8.85
C LYS A 130 -7.51 6.30 8.87
N ILE A 131 -8.82 6.20 8.87
CA ILE A 131 -9.56 4.94 8.79
C ILE A 131 -10.43 4.97 7.56
N PHE A 132 -10.22 4.01 6.67
CA PHE A 132 -10.95 3.88 5.40
C PHE A 132 -11.73 2.57 5.40
N TYR A 133 -12.97 2.65 4.98
CA TYR A 133 -13.84 1.50 4.84
C TYR A 133 -14.12 1.22 3.36
N TYR A 134 -13.96 -0.03 2.97
CA TYR A 134 -14.27 -0.55 1.64
C TYR A 134 -15.35 -1.61 1.78
N PRO A 135 -16.51 -1.47 1.11
CA PRO A 135 -17.56 -2.47 1.16
C PRO A 135 -17.13 -3.78 0.50
N GLU A 136 -16.28 -3.69 -0.50
CA GLU A 136 -15.65 -4.80 -1.20
C GLU A 136 -14.21 -4.44 -1.55
N LEU A 137 -13.30 -5.38 -1.40
CA LEU A 137 -11.90 -5.20 -1.80
C LEU A 137 -11.58 -6.19 -2.91
N THR A 138 -11.29 -5.67 -4.08
CA THR A 138 -10.81 -6.50 -5.20
C THR A 138 -9.37 -6.97 -4.92
N LEU A 139 -8.97 -8.03 -5.64
CA LEU A 139 -7.60 -8.56 -5.54
C LEU A 139 -6.55 -7.47 -5.81
N ASP A 140 -6.73 -6.67 -6.86
CA ASP A 140 -5.80 -5.60 -7.23
C ASP A 140 -5.70 -4.52 -6.14
N GLN A 141 -6.83 -4.15 -5.56
CA GLN A 141 -6.87 -3.22 -4.43
C GLN A 141 -6.16 -3.80 -3.19
N PHE A 142 -6.30 -5.11 -2.94
CA PHE A 142 -5.61 -5.79 -1.85
C PHE A 142 -4.09 -5.78 -2.06
N ILE A 143 -3.62 -6.19 -3.25
CA ILE A 143 -2.19 -6.13 -3.63
C ILE A 143 -1.66 -4.72 -3.44
N PHE A 144 -2.41 -3.75 -3.92
CA PHE A 144 -2.06 -2.35 -3.82
C PHE A 144 -1.92 -1.88 -2.36
N LYS A 145 -2.84 -2.28 -1.47
CA LYS A 145 -2.76 -1.98 -0.03
C LYS A 145 -1.59 -2.70 0.64
N MET A 146 -1.26 -3.91 0.22
CA MET A 146 -0.09 -4.65 0.70
C MET A 146 1.24 -4.00 0.29
N LYS A 147 1.27 -3.28 -0.83
CA LYS A 147 2.43 -2.51 -1.32
C LYS A 147 2.42 -1.06 -0.80
N HIS A 148 1.91 -0.81 0.39
CA HIS A 148 1.72 0.53 0.92
C HIS A 148 2.99 1.40 0.77
N PRO A 149 2.88 2.64 0.26
CA PRO A 149 4.05 3.49 -0.02
C PRO A 149 4.95 3.76 1.19
N SER A 150 4.38 3.73 2.41
CA SER A 150 5.15 3.91 3.65
C SER A 150 6.15 2.79 3.90
N LEU A 151 5.93 1.57 3.34
CA LEU A 151 6.88 0.45 3.46
C LEU A 151 8.20 0.70 2.74
N ARG A 152 8.20 1.59 1.73
CA ARG A 152 9.41 1.97 0.98
C ARG A 152 10.35 2.89 1.75
N LYS A 153 9.91 3.43 2.89
CA LYS A 153 10.64 4.47 3.66
C LYS A 153 11.19 3.95 4.99
N VAL A 154 11.02 2.68 5.27
CA VAL A 154 11.44 2.10 6.56
C VAL A 154 12.58 1.10 6.35
N ASP A 155 13.52 1.08 7.29
CA ASP A 155 14.67 0.17 7.27
C ASP A 155 14.33 -1.25 7.73
N SER A 156 13.22 -1.40 8.46
CA SER A 156 12.70 -2.70 8.89
C SER A 156 11.18 -2.69 8.97
N VAL A 157 10.58 -3.83 8.65
CA VAL A 157 9.14 -4.05 8.69
C VAL A 157 8.83 -5.17 9.68
N ASN A 158 8.05 -4.83 10.70
CA ASN A 158 7.51 -5.81 11.63
C ASN A 158 6.02 -5.96 11.37
N CYS A 159 5.57 -7.13 10.96
CA CYS A 159 4.16 -7.37 10.73
C CYS A 159 3.65 -8.65 11.38
N HIS A 160 2.39 -8.58 11.81
CA HIS A 160 1.61 -9.72 12.23
C HIS A 160 0.37 -9.83 11.36
N ALA A 161 0.07 -11.05 10.92
CA ALA A 161 -1.11 -11.37 10.15
C ALA A 161 -1.89 -12.51 10.79
N MET A 162 -3.19 -12.43 10.70
CA MET A 162 -4.13 -13.48 11.05
C MET A 162 -5.07 -13.61 9.85
N VAL A 163 -4.88 -14.66 9.06
CA VAL A 163 -5.54 -14.81 7.76
C VAL A 163 -6.04 -16.22 7.61
N ASP A 164 -7.30 -16.35 7.23
CA ASP A 164 -7.90 -17.62 6.82
C ASP A 164 -7.45 -17.99 5.40
N ILE A 165 -6.14 -18.18 5.26
CA ILE A 165 -5.48 -18.33 3.96
C ILE A 165 -5.85 -19.62 3.24
N LEU A 166 -6.24 -20.66 3.96
CA LEU A 166 -6.61 -21.95 3.39
C LEU A 166 -8.00 -21.95 2.75
N ASN A 167 -8.85 -20.99 3.14
CA ASN A 167 -10.23 -20.87 2.66
C ASN A 167 -10.42 -19.67 1.72
N ILE A 168 -9.39 -18.86 1.47
CA ILE A 168 -9.46 -17.80 0.46
C ILE A 168 -9.15 -18.34 -0.94
N ASP A 169 -9.54 -17.56 -1.94
CA ASP A 169 -9.26 -17.86 -3.36
C ASP A 169 -7.77 -18.09 -3.62
N THR A 170 -7.49 -19.02 -4.53
CA THR A 170 -6.12 -19.40 -4.91
C THR A 170 -5.28 -18.21 -5.36
N ASN A 171 -5.88 -17.21 -6.00
CA ASN A 171 -5.15 -16.00 -6.41
C ASN A 171 -4.66 -15.19 -5.21
N TYR A 172 -5.46 -15.09 -4.14
CA TYR A 172 -5.02 -14.44 -2.90
C TYR A 172 -3.99 -15.28 -2.15
N GLN A 173 -4.13 -16.62 -2.17
CA GLN A 173 -3.12 -17.52 -1.62
C GLN A 173 -1.77 -17.31 -2.33
N MET A 174 -1.77 -17.32 -3.66
CA MET A 174 -0.58 -17.06 -4.47
C MET A 174 0.05 -15.73 -4.14
N LEU A 175 -0.71 -14.67 -3.96
CA LEU A 175 -0.16 -13.37 -3.60
C LEU A 175 0.55 -13.36 -2.25
N ILE A 176 0.00 -14.02 -1.24
CA ILE A 176 0.61 -14.10 0.07
C ILE A 176 1.86 -14.99 0.01
N THR A 177 1.83 -16.06 -0.79
CA THR A 177 2.98 -16.94 -1.01
C THR A 177 4.01 -16.32 -1.95
N GLU A 178 3.58 -15.55 -2.95
CA GLU A 178 4.44 -14.88 -3.91
C GLU A 178 4.92 -13.50 -3.43
N MET A 179 4.59 -13.07 -2.24
CA MET A 179 5.27 -11.93 -1.61
C MET A 179 6.79 -12.08 -1.69
N ASN A 180 7.26 -13.31 -1.88
CA ASN A 180 8.64 -13.67 -2.15
C ASN A 180 9.05 -13.61 -3.64
N GLY A 181 8.12 -13.80 -4.56
CA GLY A 181 8.41 -13.60 -6.00
C GLY A 181 8.77 -12.15 -6.30
N LEU A 182 8.14 -11.21 -5.59
CA LEU A 182 8.57 -9.81 -5.54
C LEU A 182 9.97 -9.66 -4.90
N HIS A 183 10.40 -10.62 -4.11
CA HIS A 183 11.71 -10.64 -3.42
C HIS A 183 12.81 -11.30 -4.26
N ASN A 184 12.51 -12.39 -4.97
CA ASN A 184 13.51 -13.16 -5.73
C ASN A 184 13.97 -12.47 -7.01
N ASP A 185 13.12 -11.70 -7.65
CA ASP A 185 13.48 -11.01 -8.88
C ASP A 185 14.25 -9.71 -8.66
N ARG A 186 14.19 -9.12 -7.48
CA ARG A 186 14.91 -7.87 -7.19
C ARG A 186 15.00 -7.63 -5.71
N LYS A 187 16.16 -7.72 -5.22
CA LYS A 187 16.76 -6.89 -4.18
C LYS A 187 15.86 -5.76 -3.60
N LEU A 188 14.59 -6.07 -3.29
CA LEU A 188 13.90 -5.43 -2.22
C LEU A 188 14.62 -5.91 -0.97
N ILE A 189 15.77 -5.32 -0.75
CA ILE A 189 16.32 -5.31 0.58
C ILE A 189 15.38 -4.37 1.34
N LEU A 190 14.27 -4.94 1.81
CA LEU A 190 13.68 -4.47 3.04
C LEU A 190 14.57 -5.13 4.11
N PRO A 191 15.60 -4.47 4.61
CA PRO A 191 16.44 -5.04 5.64
C PRO A 191 15.52 -5.30 6.84
N GLY A 192 15.41 -6.55 7.26
CA GLY A 192 14.70 -6.92 8.47
C GLY A 192 13.17 -6.99 8.35
N VAL A 193 12.63 -7.75 7.41
CA VAL A 193 11.19 -8.13 7.45
C VAL A 193 11.01 -9.23 8.48
N HIS A 194 10.30 -8.92 9.56
CA HIS A 194 9.80 -9.88 10.53
C HIS A 194 8.32 -10.10 10.28
N PHE A 195 7.96 -11.27 9.78
CA PHE A 195 6.60 -11.61 9.44
C PHE A 195 6.08 -12.77 10.28
N SER A 196 5.02 -12.55 11.02
CA SER A 196 4.33 -13.56 11.81
C SER A 196 2.93 -13.79 11.25
N LEU A 197 2.62 -15.02 10.89
CA LEU A 197 1.35 -15.43 10.32
C LEU A 197 0.66 -16.46 11.22
N MET A 198 -0.59 -16.22 11.57
CA MET A 198 -1.46 -17.17 12.23
C MET A 198 -2.39 -17.81 11.20
N LEU A 199 -2.42 -19.15 11.16
CA LEU A 199 -3.29 -19.96 10.32
C LEU A 199 -4.32 -20.71 11.16
N ASP A 200 -5.50 -20.89 10.58
CA ASP A 200 -6.47 -21.89 11.05
C ASP A 200 -6.31 -23.18 10.21
N LEU A 201 -6.00 -24.27 10.86
CA LEU A 201 -5.84 -25.60 10.25
C LEU A 201 -7.02 -26.54 10.57
N GLU A 202 -7.95 -26.12 11.44
CA GLU A 202 -9.09 -26.95 11.84
C GLU A 202 -10.32 -26.71 10.96
N HIS A 203 -10.56 -25.45 10.58
CA HIS A 203 -11.75 -25.06 9.83
C HIS A 203 -11.45 -24.95 8.32
N THR A 204 -10.96 -26.02 7.72
CA THR A 204 -10.68 -26.08 6.28
C THR A 204 -11.17 -27.38 5.68
N ASP A 205 -11.71 -27.28 4.47
CA ASP A 205 -12.14 -28.43 3.66
C ASP A 205 -10.97 -29.11 2.91
N LEU A 206 -9.75 -28.61 3.09
CA LEU A 206 -8.58 -29.16 2.43
C LEU A 206 -8.14 -30.47 3.10
N SER A 207 -7.72 -31.45 2.27
CA SER A 207 -7.10 -32.66 2.80
C SER A 207 -5.73 -32.35 3.41
N ASN A 208 -5.31 -33.16 4.40
CA ASN A 208 -4.01 -33.01 5.07
C ASN A 208 -2.83 -32.97 4.09
N SER A 209 -2.90 -33.69 2.95
CA SER A 209 -1.87 -33.66 1.92
C SER A 209 -1.80 -32.30 1.22
N LYS A 210 -2.95 -31.68 0.93
CA LYS A 210 -2.98 -30.33 0.32
C LYS A 210 -2.48 -29.28 1.30
N ILE A 211 -2.86 -29.36 2.57
CA ILE A 211 -2.34 -28.50 3.63
C ILE A 211 -0.82 -28.63 3.73
N ALA A 212 -0.29 -29.86 3.72
CA ALA A 212 1.15 -30.09 3.79
C ALA A 212 1.90 -29.46 2.58
N VAL A 213 1.39 -29.66 1.37
CA VAL A 213 1.97 -29.05 0.17
C VAL A 213 1.95 -27.51 0.29
N PHE A 214 0.81 -26.93 0.66
CA PHE A 214 0.69 -25.49 0.87
C PHE A 214 1.69 -24.96 1.90
N LEU A 215 1.86 -25.63 3.04
CA LEU A 215 2.82 -25.22 4.07
C LEU A 215 4.26 -25.32 3.59
N ILE A 216 4.61 -26.34 2.81
CA ILE A 216 5.95 -26.47 2.21
C ILE A 216 6.21 -25.32 1.26
N ASP A 217 5.26 -25.02 0.38
CA ASP A 217 5.38 -23.91 -0.57
C ASP A 217 5.50 -22.55 0.15
N LEU A 218 4.65 -22.31 1.15
CA LEU A 218 4.68 -21.12 1.98
C LEU A 218 6.05 -20.93 2.65
N LEU A 219 6.53 -21.96 3.35
CA LEU A 219 7.80 -21.90 4.07
C LEU A 219 8.99 -21.76 3.12
N SER A 220 8.94 -22.43 1.97
CA SER A 220 9.99 -22.32 0.93
C SER A 220 10.05 -20.91 0.35
N ASN A 221 8.90 -20.33 0.10
CA ASN A 221 8.80 -18.98 -0.45
C ASN A 221 9.19 -17.91 0.56
N LEU A 222 8.97 -18.10 1.85
CA LEU A 222 9.31 -17.15 2.91
C LEU A 222 10.67 -17.42 3.59
N ALA A 223 11.47 -18.35 3.06
CA ALA A 223 12.74 -18.78 3.65
C ALA A 223 13.78 -17.65 3.81
N ASN A 224 13.66 -16.56 3.04
CA ASN A 224 14.61 -15.44 3.04
C ASN A 224 14.22 -14.30 3.97
N ILE A 225 13.14 -14.45 4.73
CA ILE A 225 12.68 -13.46 5.71
C ILE A 225 12.61 -14.09 7.10
N ASP A 226 12.63 -13.28 8.14
CA ASP A 226 12.36 -13.77 9.50
C ASP A 226 10.86 -14.05 9.64
N PHE A 227 10.51 -15.33 9.44
CA PHE A 227 9.14 -15.80 9.34
C PHE A 227 8.77 -16.70 10.51
N ASN A 228 7.67 -16.38 11.16
CA ASN A 228 7.10 -17.19 12.23
C ASN A 228 5.68 -17.63 11.86
N LEU A 229 5.42 -18.92 11.93
CA LEU A 229 4.12 -19.51 11.69
C LEU A 229 3.46 -19.93 13.01
N TYR A 230 2.25 -19.48 13.24
CA TYR A 230 1.44 -19.79 14.39
C TYR A 230 0.16 -20.52 13.97
N TYR A 231 -0.35 -21.33 14.84
CA TYR A 231 -1.61 -22.04 14.69
C TYR A 231 -2.66 -21.45 15.62
N GLY A 232 -3.89 -21.27 15.13
CA GLY A 232 -5.01 -20.82 15.97
C GLY A 232 -6.31 -20.67 15.21
N THR A 233 -7.40 -21.12 15.82
CA THR A 233 -8.76 -21.07 15.26
C THR A 233 -9.33 -19.65 15.13
N GLN A 234 -8.65 -18.67 15.71
CA GLN A 234 -9.07 -17.26 15.63
C GLN A 234 -8.94 -16.67 14.23
N ALA A 235 -8.22 -17.34 13.30
CA ALA A 235 -8.04 -16.89 11.93
C ALA A 235 -9.25 -17.15 11.03
N GLU A 236 -10.20 -18.01 11.45
CA GLU A 236 -11.39 -18.35 10.67
C GLU A 236 -12.11 -17.13 10.13
N LYS A 237 -12.34 -17.12 8.81
CA LYS A 237 -13.01 -16.04 8.04
C LYS A 237 -12.45 -14.64 8.24
N LYS A 238 -11.20 -14.51 8.64
CA LYS A 238 -10.56 -13.22 8.87
C LYS A 238 -9.40 -12.97 7.93
N LEU A 239 -9.22 -11.70 7.62
CA LEU A 239 -8.03 -11.16 6.98
C LEU A 239 -7.61 -9.96 7.80
N ILE A 240 -6.65 -10.15 8.70
CA ILE A 240 -6.11 -9.07 9.52
C ILE A 240 -4.61 -9.05 9.32
N PHE A 241 -4.11 -7.89 8.94
CA PHE A 241 -2.70 -7.64 8.70
C PHE A 241 -2.32 -6.32 9.34
N SER A 242 -1.28 -6.30 10.15
CA SER A 242 -0.82 -5.08 10.79
C SER A 242 0.69 -4.94 10.68
N VAL A 243 1.11 -3.82 10.11
CA VAL A 243 2.50 -3.36 10.09
C VAL A 243 2.66 -2.37 11.22
N LYS A 244 3.57 -2.69 12.14
CA LYS A 244 3.81 -1.87 13.33
C LYS A 244 4.11 -0.42 12.95
N ASP A 245 3.42 0.52 13.60
CA ASP A 245 3.61 1.97 13.48
C ASP A 245 3.38 2.55 12.07
N ILE A 246 2.79 1.76 11.13
CA ILE A 246 2.60 2.21 9.75
C ILE A 246 1.13 2.14 9.35
N TYR A 247 0.59 0.93 9.17
CA TYR A 247 -0.79 0.74 8.77
C TYR A 247 -1.32 -0.64 9.15
N SER A 248 -2.63 -0.79 9.13
CA SER A 248 -3.29 -2.07 9.32
C SER A 248 -4.45 -2.26 8.36
N ILE A 249 -4.71 -3.50 8.02
CA ILE A 249 -5.87 -3.93 7.24
C ILE A 249 -6.65 -4.92 8.09
N SER A 250 -7.96 -4.75 8.17
CA SER A 250 -8.86 -5.68 8.84
C SER A 250 -10.07 -5.92 7.95
N GLY A 251 -10.34 -7.18 7.65
CA GLY A 251 -11.46 -7.60 6.82
C GLY A 251 -12.04 -8.93 7.25
N MET A 252 -13.25 -9.19 6.81
CA MET A 252 -13.91 -10.49 6.93
C MET A 252 -14.02 -11.14 5.56
N LEU A 253 -13.74 -12.43 5.48
CA LEU A 253 -13.97 -13.24 4.30
C LEU A 253 -15.42 -13.73 4.31
N MET A 254 -16.11 -13.57 3.19
CA MET A 254 -17.42 -14.19 2.95
C MET A 254 -17.30 -15.32 1.92
N ASP A 255 -18.38 -16.07 1.77
CA ASP A 255 -18.40 -17.29 0.96
C ASP A 255 -17.66 -17.12 -0.37
N GLN A 256 -16.70 -18.00 -0.55
CA GLN A 256 -16.02 -18.31 -1.81
C GLN A 256 -15.27 -17.13 -2.50
N ASN A 257 -14.52 -16.29 -1.85
CA ASN A 257 -13.52 -15.46 -2.51
C ASN A 257 -13.67 -13.94 -2.38
N HIS A 258 -14.67 -13.45 -1.69
CA HIS A 258 -14.83 -11.99 -1.53
C HIS A 258 -14.41 -11.54 -0.13
N CYS A 259 -13.50 -10.59 -0.10
CA CYS A 259 -13.18 -9.89 1.14
C CYS A 259 -14.21 -8.78 1.35
N LEU A 260 -15.23 -9.06 2.16
CA LEU A 260 -16.24 -8.08 2.53
C LEU A 260 -15.77 -7.21 3.68
N SER A 261 -16.21 -5.95 3.65
CA SER A 261 -15.98 -4.97 4.71
C SER A 261 -14.52 -4.87 5.17
N VAL A 262 -13.66 -4.38 4.27
CA VAL A 262 -12.26 -4.11 4.62
C VAL A 262 -12.12 -2.73 5.20
N THR A 263 -11.50 -2.65 6.37
CA THR A 263 -11.07 -1.41 7.00
C THR A 263 -9.57 -1.30 6.91
N THR A 264 -9.06 -0.21 6.37
CA THR A 264 -7.64 0.14 6.43
C THR A 264 -7.42 1.26 7.42
N ILE A 265 -6.38 1.13 8.23
CA ILE A 265 -6.02 2.07 9.29
C ILE A 265 -4.60 2.55 8.99
N GLU A 266 -4.45 3.84 8.70
CA GLU A 266 -3.15 4.49 8.43
C GLU A 266 -2.72 5.38 9.61
N ASP A 267 -3.16 5.06 10.81
CA ASP A 267 -2.77 5.72 12.05
C ASP A 267 -1.69 4.91 12.78
N GLU A 268 -0.55 5.53 13.09
CA GLU A 268 0.58 4.89 13.76
C GLU A 268 0.17 4.26 15.09
N THR A 269 -0.63 4.96 15.89
CA THR A 269 -1.04 4.49 17.22
C THR A 269 -1.99 3.31 17.12
N LEU A 270 -3.05 3.43 16.32
CA LEU A 270 -4.04 2.37 16.14
C LEU A 270 -3.43 1.13 15.47
N SER A 271 -2.54 1.32 14.50
CA SER A 271 -1.82 0.22 13.85
C SER A 271 -0.88 -0.48 14.81
N SER A 272 -0.18 0.26 15.67
CA SER A 272 0.66 -0.32 16.72
C SER A 272 -0.16 -1.07 17.75
N GLU A 273 -1.31 -0.54 18.18
CA GLU A 273 -2.22 -1.24 19.09
C GLU A 273 -2.71 -2.57 18.50
N LEU A 274 -3.15 -2.56 17.23
CA LEU A 274 -3.61 -3.79 16.56
C LEU A 274 -2.45 -4.79 16.40
N TYR A 275 -1.25 -4.31 16.02
CA TYR A 275 -0.06 -5.13 15.96
C TYR A 275 0.21 -5.85 17.28
N HIS A 276 0.19 -5.13 18.41
CA HIS A 276 0.43 -5.73 19.72
C HIS A 276 -0.66 -6.71 20.14
N LYS A 277 -1.92 -6.47 19.78
CA LYS A 277 -3.02 -7.40 19.99
C LYS A 277 -2.79 -8.71 19.21
N LEU A 278 -2.45 -8.62 17.92
CA LEU A 278 -2.13 -9.79 17.09
C LEU A 278 -0.93 -10.56 17.67
N LYS A 279 0.14 -9.84 18.02
CA LYS A 279 1.31 -10.44 18.66
C LYS A 279 0.96 -11.19 19.94
N SER A 280 0.06 -10.66 20.76
CA SER A 280 -0.37 -11.33 22.00
C SER A 280 -1.15 -12.63 21.75
N LEU A 281 -1.87 -12.72 20.62
CA LEU A 281 -2.55 -13.94 20.20
C LEU A 281 -1.57 -15.02 19.72
N CYS A 282 -0.50 -14.60 19.04
CA CYS A 282 0.56 -15.50 18.57
C CYS A 282 1.41 -16.07 19.70
N ASN A 283 1.44 -15.46 20.86
CA ASN A 283 2.27 -15.88 22.01
C ASN A 283 1.51 -16.72 23.05
N LYS A 284 0.28 -17.12 22.79
CA LYS A 284 -0.53 -17.99 23.67
C LYS A 284 -0.55 -19.43 23.16
#